data_24cf3e35ed169492073ede1799440169
#
_entry.id   24cf3e35ed169492073ede1799440169
#
_cell.length_a   1.000
_cell.length_b   1.000
_cell.length_c   1.000
_cell.angle_alpha   90.00
_cell.angle_beta   90.00
_cell.angle_gamma   90.00
#
_symmetry.space_group_name_H-M   'P 1'
#
loop_
_entity.id
_entity.type
_entity.pdbx_description
1 polymer ?
#
loop_
_entity_poly.entity_id
_entity_poly.type
_entity_poly.pdbx_seq_one_letter_code
_entity_poly.pdbx_strand_id
1 'polypeptide(L)'
;AEPHKDGTPHLHAFVYCPAEYKADLMRICANIARSEDADELYNKKKRKARFHAKPCNPKKGSATGYIIKYISKNINGAHLPEGNAASKALSVRAWASAWGIKQFSQSGSPAVGLWRQLRRANKADVAIDEALIDLHEHADKSRWKEFTQHIGDLR
;
A
#
# COMPACT_ATOMS: atom_id res chain seq x y z
N ALA A 1 4.79 -1.36 -6.32
CA ALA A 1 5.57 -1.01 -7.53
C ALA A 1 5.03 -1.74 -8.74
N GLU A 2 5.12 -1.14 -9.90
CA GLU A 2 4.75 -1.72 -11.20
C GLU A 2 5.78 -1.31 -12.27
N PRO A 3 5.99 -2.11 -13.34
CA PRO A 3 6.86 -1.71 -14.42
C PRO A 3 6.18 -0.69 -15.34
N HIS A 4 6.92 0.29 -15.80
CA HIS A 4 6.58 1.04 -17.00
C HIS A 4 6.74 0.16 -18.26
N LYS A 5 6.34 0.67 -19.42
CA LYS A 5 6.49 -0.05 -20.71
C LYS A 5 7.95 -0.40 -21.06
N ASP A 6 8.88 0.39 -20.59
CA ASP A 6 10.33 0.22 -20.74
C ASP A 6 10.99 -0.57 -19.61
N GLY A 7 10.18 -1.07 -18.64
CA GLY A 7 10.65 -1.79 -17.47
C GLY A 7 11.09 -0.93 -16.30
N THR A 8 11.08 0.40 -16.42
CA THR A 8 11.43 1.30 -15.32
C THR A 8 10.45 1.14 -14.17
N PRO A 9 10.94 1.02 -12.90
CA PRO A 9 10.07 0.91 -11.73
C PRO A 9 9.20 2.16 -11.52
N HIS A 10 7.90 1.96 -11.40
CA HIS A 10 6.93 3.00 -11.08
C HIS A 10 6.27 2.73 -9.73
N LEU A 11 6.37 3.67 -8.79
CA LEU A 11 5.87 3.52 -7.44
C LEU A 11 4.52 4.23 -7.27
N HIS A 12 3.54 3.50 -6.77
CA HIS A 12 2.29 4.06 -6.28
C HIS A 12 2.26 3.97 -4.76
N ALA A 13 2.11 5.08 -4.08
CA ALA A 13 1.87 5.15 -2.66
C ALA A 13 0.44 5.62 -2.39
N PHE A 14 -0.24 4.93 -1.51
CA PHE A 14 -1.52 5.36 -0.95
C PHE A 14 -1.31 5.66 0.53
N VAL A 15 -1.56 6.90 0.93
CA VAL A 15 -1.23 7.36 2.28
C VAL A 15 -2.48 7.94 2.94
N TYR A 16 -2.77 7.47 4.15
CA TYR A 16 -3.72 8.09 5.06
C TYR A 16 -2.96 9.01 6.01
N CYS A 17 -3.41 10.24 6.14
CA CYS A 17 -2.89 11.17 7.12
C CYS A 17 -4.00 12.13 7.58
N PRO A 18 -3.90 12.70 8.80
CA PRO A 18 -4.72 13.82 9.22
C PRO A 18 -4.63 14.99 8.24
N ALA A 19 -5.73 15.74 8.09
CA ALA A 19 -5.84 16.79 7.07
C ALA A 19 -4.79 17.90 7.24
N GLU A 20 -4.45 18.22 8.48
CA GLU A 20 -3.44 19.22 8.85
C GLU A 20 -2.03 18.87 8.35
N TYR A 21 -1.67 17.60 8.29
CA TYR A 21 -0.34 17.14 7.83
C TYR A 21 -0.24 16.93 6.32
N LYS A 22 -1.33 17.07 5.59
CA LYS A 22 -1.36 16.80 4.15
C LYS A 22 -0.35 17.63 3.35
N ALA A 23 -0.24 18.92 3.65
CA ALA A 23 0.67 19.82 2.93
C ALA A 23 2.14 19.42 3.18
N ASP A 24 2.48 19.15 4.42
CA ASP A 24 3.82 18.73 4.81
C ASP A 24 4.18 17.37 4.23
N LEU A 25 3.27 16.40 4.28
CA LEU A 25 3.47 15.09 3.67
C LEU A 25 3.78 15.22 2.16
N MET A 26 2.98 16.00 1.44
CA MET A 26 3.20 16.21 0.00
C MET A 26 4.54 16.88 -0.28
N ARG A 27 4.93 17.88 0.53
CA ARG A 27 6.21 18.57 0.42
C ARG A 27 7.38 17.63 0.68
N ILE A 28 7.32 16.85 1.77
CA ILE A 28 8.38 15.89 2.14
C ILE A 28 8.54 14.82 1.06
N CYS A 29 7.45 14.20 0.63
CA CYS A 29 7.48 13.19 -0.41
C CYS A 29 8.02 13.75 -1.74
N ALA A 30 7.64 14.98 -2.10
CA ALA A 30 8.15 15.63 -3.31
C ALA A 30 9.66 15.90 -3.22
N ASN A 31 10.14 16.32 -2.06
CA ASN A 31 11.57 16.58 -1.84
C ASN A 31 12.37 15.26 -1.94
N ILE A 32 11.93 14.22 -1.25
CA ILE A 32 12.58 12.90 -1.30
C ILE A 32 12.61 12.36 -2.74
N ALA A 33 11.48 12.40 -3.45
CA ALA A 33 11.41 11.89 -4.82
C ALA A 33 12.27 12.67 -5.82
N ARG A 34 12.67 13.88 -5.49
CA ARG A 34 13.45 14.79 -6.36
C ARG A 34 14.87 15.04 -5.85
N SER A 35 15.30 14.38 -4.77
CA SER A 35 16.63 14.55 -4.21
C SER A 35 17.72 13.90 -5.05
N GLU A 36 17.38 12.79 -5.72
CA GLU A 36 18.28 12.11 -6.64
C GLU A 36 18.07 12.66 -8.06
N ASP A 37 19.15 12.70 -8.84
CA ASP A 37 19.17 13.15 -10.24
C ASP A 37 18.50 14.54 -10.43
N ALA A 38 18.75 15.47 -9.53
CA ALA A 38 18.09 16.78 -9.49
C ALA A 38 18.38 17.62 -10.76
N ASP A 39 19.52 17.44 -11.38
CA ASP A 39 19.96 18.03 -12.64
C ASP A 39 19.08 17.59 -13.83
N GLU A 40 18.57 16.37 -13.80
CA GLU A 40 17.59 15.91 -14.79
C GLU A 40 16.22 16.59 -14.66
N LEU A 41 15.90 17.18 -13.51
CA LEU A 41 14.59 17.75 -13.18
C LEU A 41 14.48 19.25 -13.48
N TYR A 42 15.11 19.70 -14.58
CA TYR A 42 15.25 21.12 -14.93
C TYR A 42 13.96 21.83 -15.31
N ASN A 43 12.86 21.11 -15.59
CA ASN A 43 11.58 21.73 -15.93
C ASN A 43 10.38 21.14 -15.19
N LYS A 44 9.24 21.86 -15.22
CA LYS A 44 7.99 21.47 -14.53
C LYS A 44 7.46 20.10 -14.99
N LYS A 45 7.60 19.74 -16.28
CA LYS A 45 7.12 18.47 -16.82
C LYS A 45 7.87 17.30 -16.23
N LYS A 46 9.21 17.36 -16.17
CA LYS A 46 10.05 16.32 -15.59
C LYS A 46 9.82 16.19 -14.08
N ARG A 47 9.72 17.32 -13.33
CA ARG A 47 9.38 17.32 -11.90
C ARG A 47 8.04 16.67 -11.63
N LYS A 48 7.02 16.93 -12.47
CA LYS A 48 5.71 16.30 -12.35
C LYS A 48 5.73 14.81 -12.70
N ALA A 49 6.55 14.40 -13.64
CA ALA A 49 6.75 13.00 -13.99
C ALA A 49 7.42 12.22 -12.84
N ARG A 50 8.42 12.82 -12.20
CA ARG A 50 9.13 12.20 -11.06
C ARG A 50 8.23 12.04 -9.83
N PHE A 51 7.40 13.03 -9.52
CA PHE A 51 6.46 12.98 -8.39
C PHE A 51 5.15 13.71 -8.71
N HIS A 52 4.05 12.97 -8.55
CA HIS A 52 2.71 13.51 -8.67
C HIS A 52 1.83 12.97 -7.55
N ALA A 53 1.33 13.87 -6.69
CA ALA A 53 0.38 13.54 -5.65
C ALA A 53 -1.02 14.08 -6.00
N LYS A 54 -2.03 13.28 -5.71
CA LYS A 54 -3.42 13.62 -5.94
C LYS A 54 -4.26 13.24 -4.72
N PRO A 55 -5.00 14.17 -4.13
CA PRO A 55 -5.95 13.84 -3.08
C PRO A 55 -7.02 12.88 -3.59
N CYS A 56 -7.38 11.89 -2.78
CA CYS A 56 -8.55 11.07 -3.05
C CYS A 56 -9.83 11.92 -2.94
N ASN A 57 -10.70 11.77 -3.91
CA ASN A 57 -12.00 12.46 -3.90
C ASN A 57 -13.08 11.42 -3.58
N PRO A 58 -13.74 11.48 -2.39
CA PRO A 58 -14.77 10.52 -1.99
C PRO A 58 -15.96 10.45 -2.96
N LYS A 59 -16.22 11.53 -3.69
CA LYS A 59 -17.30 11.59 -4.71
C LYS A 59 -16.98 10.77 -5.98
N LYS A 60 -15.69 10.43 -6.20
CA LYS A 60 -15.22 9.67 -7.38
C LYS A 60 -14.95 8.19 -7.10
N GLY A 61 -15.05 7.76 -5.85
CA GLY A 61 -14.83 6.39 -5.44
C GLY A 61 -14.24 6.27 -4.03
N SER A 62 -14.34 5.07 -3.47
CA SER A 62 -13.74 4.79 -2.17
C SER A 62 -12.23 4.64 -2.26
N ALA A 63 -11.54 4.88 -1.14
CA ALA A 63 -10.12 4.60 -0.98
C ALA A 63 -9.78 3.14 -1.34
N THR A 64 -10.62 2.20 -0.90
CA THR A 64 -10.52 0.77 -1.22
C THR A 64 -10.60 0.52 -2.72
N GLY A 65 -11.53 1.16 -3.43
CA GLY A 65 -11.63 1.05 -4.89
C GLY A 65 -10.38 1.52 -5.63
N TYR A 66 -9.73 2.57 -5.13
CA TYR A 66 -8.44 3.02 -5.65
C TYR A 66 -7.34 1.97 -5.46
N ILE A 67 -7.21 1.41 -4.26
CA ILE A 67 -6.21 0.37 -3.95
C ILE A 67 -6.46 -0.87 -4.82
N ILE A 68 -7.69 -1.36 -4.88
CA ILE A 68 -8.06 -2.54 -5.67
C ILE A 68 -7.70 -2.34 -7.14
N LYS A 69 -7.97 -1.18 -7.72
CA LYS A 69 -7.62 -0.88 -9.11
C LYS A 69 -6.11 -1.07 -9.40
N TYR A 70 -5.24 -0.60 -8.52
CA TYR A 70 -3.80 -0.72 -8.71
C TYR A 70 -3.29 -2.13 -8.39
N ILE A 71 -3.84 -2.78 -7.35
CA ILE A 71 -3.51 -4.18 -7.04
C ILE A 71 -3.91 -5.09 -8.20
N SER A 72 -5.12 -4.93 -8.73
CA SER A 72 -5.60 -5.75 -9.86
C SER A 72 -4.75 -5.56 -11.11
N LYS A 73 -4.35 -4.33 -11.42
CA LYS A 73 -3.42 -4.07 -12.54
C LYS A 73 -2.10 -4.82 -12.37
N ASN A 74 -1.53 -4.79 -11.18
CA ASN A 74 -0.24 -5.41 -10.90
C ASN A 74 -0.33 -6.95 -10.85
N ILE A 75 -1.45 -7.49 -10.37
CA ILE A 75 -1.65 -8.95 -10.30
C ILE A 75 -2.01 -9.51 -11.68
N ASN A 76 -2.87 -8.82 -12.43
CA ASN A 76 -3.41 -9.32 -13.69
C ASN A 76 -2.62 -8.84 -14.92
N GLY A 77 -1.63 -7.98 -14.76
CA GLY A 77 -0.87 -7.41 -15.89
C GLY A 77 -1.75 -6.66 -16.90
N ALA A 78 -2.92 -6.14 -16.48
CA ALA A 78 -3.92 -5.53 -17.37
C ALA A 78 -3.42 -4.28 -18.12
N HIS A 79 -2.28 -3.73 -17.73
CA HIS A 79 -1.63 -2.57 -18.34
C HIS A 79 -0.64 -2.95 -19.47
N LEU A 80 -0.33 -4.23 -19.65
CA LEU A 80 0.56 -4.70 -20.70
C LEU A 80 -0.22 -4.94 -22.01
N PRO A 81 0.35 -4.60 -23.17
CA PRO A 81 -0.40 -4.52 -24.43
C PRO A 81 -0.90 -5.84 -24.99
N GLU A 82 -0.21 -6.97 -24.79
CA GLU A 82 -0.58 -8.27 -25.40
C GLU A 82 -0.34 -9.44 -24.46
N GLY A 83 -1.06 -10.55 -24.67
CA GLY A 83 -0.99 -11.79 -23.89
C GLY A 83 -2.19 -12.04 -22.99
N ASN A 84 -2.32 -13.28 -22.49
CA ASN A 84 -3.35 -13.62 -21.50
C ASN A 84 -2.97 -13.11 -20.09
N ALA A 85 -3.93 -13.00 -19.20
CA ALA A 85 -3.74 -12.47 -17.86
C ALA A 85 -2.66 -13.23 -17.05
N ALA A 86 -2.55 -14.54 -17.23
CA ALA A 86 -1.56 -15.36 -16.54
C ALA A 86 -0.13 -15.06 -17.00
N SER A 87 0.09 -14.94 -18.30
CA SER A 87 1.40 -14.56 -18.87
C SER A 87 1.83 -13.17 -18.42
N LYS A 88 0.91 -12.22 -18.40
CA LYS A 88 1.16 -10.85 -17.90
C LYS A 88 1.52 -10.82 -16.42
N ALA A 89 0.82 -11.59 -15.60
CA ALA A 89 1.13 -11.70 -14.17
C ALA A 89 2.52 -12.32 -13.93
N LEU A 90 2.89 -13.34 -14.70
CA LEU A 90 4.23 -13.94 -14.65
C LEU A 90 5.32 -12.94 -15.05
N SER A 91 5.10 -12.14 -16.09
CA SER A 91 6.05 -11.12 -16.54
C SER A 91 6.29 -10.04 -15.46
N VAL A 92 5.23 -9.58 -14.78
CA VAL A 92 5.36 -8.61 -13.68
C VAL A 92 6.10 -9.22 -12.49
N ARG A 93 5.86 -10.48 -12.17
CA ARG A 93 6.58 -11.19 -11.10
C ARG A 93 8.05 -11.40 -11.44
N ALA A 94 8.36 -11.81 -12.68
CA ALA A 94 9.73 -11.97 -13.15
C ALA A 94 10.50 -10.65 -13.10
N TRP A 95 9.86 -9.56 -13.57
CA TRP A 95 10.41 -8.21 -13.45
C TRP A 95 10.72 -7.82 -12.01
N ALA A 96 9.75 -7.99 -11.10
CA ALA A 96 9.94 -7.65 -9.69
C ALA A 96 11.05 -8.48 -9.04
N SER A 97 11.18 -9.76 -9.41
CA SER A 97 12.24 -10.64 -8.95
C SER A 97 13.61 -10.22 -9.49
N ALA A 98 13.70 -9.89 -10.78
CA ALA A 98 14.94 -9.46 -11.40
C ALA A 98 15.50 -8.15 -10.79
N TRP A 99 14.60 -7.24 -10.43
CA TRP A 99 14.97 -5.97 -9.78
C TRP A 99 15.07 -6.05 -8.24
N GLY A 100 14.78 -7.19 -7.64
CA GLY A 100 14.70 -7.33 -6.17
C GLY A 100 13.62 -6.47 -5.51
N ILE A 101 12.54 -6.14 -6.24
CA ILE A 101 11.51 -5.21 -5.79
C ILE A 101 10.41 -5.93 -5.03
N LYS A 102 10.14 -5.49 -3.81
CA LYS A 102 8.92 -5.84 -3.08
C LYS A 102 7.73 -5.05 -3.66
N GLN A 103 6.90 -5.70 -4.48
CA GLN A 103 5.80 -5.06 -5.19
C GLN A 103 4.79 -4.35 -4.27
N PHE A 104 4.49 -4.95 -3.10
CA PHE A 104 3.57 -4.40 -2.11
C PHE A 104 4.25 -4.27 -0.76
N SER A 105 4.09 -3.12 -0.13
CA SER A 105 4.56 -2.85 1.21
C SER A 105 3.49 -2.06 1.96
N GLN A 106 3.31 -2.37 3.23
CA GLN A 106 2.40 -1.67 4.12
C GLN A 106 3.16 -1.27 5.38
N SER A 107 2.90 -0.06 5.87
CA SER A 107 3.47 0.46 7.10
C SER A 107 2.44 1.31 7.87
N GLY A 108 2.68 1.53 9.16
CA GLY A 108 1.81 2.36 10.01
C GLY A 108 0.50 1.71 10.44
N SER A 109 0.31 0.42 10.16
CA SER A 109 -0.85 -0.36 10.63
C SER A 109 -0.39 -1.61 11.36
N PRO A 110 -1.25 -2.25 12.14
CA PRO A 110 -0.96 -3.54 12.75
C PRO A 110 -0.55 -4.58 11.71
N ALA A 111 0.30 -5.52 12.12
CA ALA A 111 0.71 -6.61 11.25
C ALA A 111 -0.48 -7.51 10.89
N VAL A 112 -0.76 -7.65 9.60
CA VAL A 112 -1.81 -8.57 9.11
C VAL A 112 -1.55 -10.01 9.57
N GLY A 113 -0.28 -10.37 9.81
CA GLY A 113 0.10 -11.67 10.39
C GLY A 113 -0.53 -11.89 11.76
N LEU A 114 -0.43 -10.91 12.67
CA LEU A 114 -1.05 -10.96 13.99
C LEU A 114 -2.58 -11.11 13.91
N TRP A 115 -3.24 -10.32 13.06
CA TRP A 115 -4.66 -10.46 12.78
C TRP A 115 -5.05 -11.88 12.37
N ARG A 116 -4.28 -12.47 11.44
CA ARG A 116 -4.53 -13.83 10.96
C ARG A 116 -4.27 -14.91 12.01
N GLN A 117 -3.26 -14.71 12.84
CA GLN A 117 -2.95 -15.62 13.95
C GLN A 117 -4.08 -15.61 14.99
N LEU A 118 -4.52 -14.43 15.41
CA LEU A 118 -5.62 -14.30 16.35
C LEU A 118 -6.91 -14.93 15.81
N ARG A 119 -7.25 -14.75 14.56
CA ARG A 119 -8.42 -15.42 13.95
C ARG A 119 -8.35 -16.95 13.93
N ARG A 120 -7.17 -17.52 14.05
CA ARG A 120 -6.95 -18.98 14.08
C ARG A 120 -6.79 -19.52 15.49
N ALA A 121 -6.51 -18.66 16.46
CA ALA A 121 -6.33 -19.04 17.83
C ALA A 121 -7.64 -19.55 18.45
N ASN A 122 -7.56 -20.54 19.34
CA ASN A 122 -8.71 -20.95 20.13
C ASN A 122 -8.94 -19.93 21.24
N LYS A 123 -10.19 -19.74 21.66
CA LYS A 123 -10.52 -18.84 22.77
C LYS A 123 -9.79 -19.17 24.06
N ALA A 124 -9.54 -20.46 24.33
CA ALA A 124 -8.78 -20.89 25.50
C ALA A 124 -7.32 -20.42 25.48
N ASP A 125 -6.70 -20.37 24.28
CA ASP A 125 -5.31 -19.97 24.13
C ASP A 125 -5.08 -18.46 24.34
N VAL A 126 -6.12 -17.65 24.09
CA VAL A 126 -6.08 -16.19 24.28
C VAL A 126 -6.64 -15.73 25.62
N ALA A 127 -7.25 -16.62 26.39
CA ALA A 127 -7.87 -16.32 27.68
C ALA A 127 -6.86 -15.97 28.82
N ILE A 128 -5.58 -15.97 28.50
CA ILE A 128 -4.50 -15.67 29.44
C ILE A 128 -4.28 -14.16 29.65
N ASP A 129 -4.80 -13.33 28.76
CA ASP A 129 -4.61 -11.88 28.77
C ASP A 129 -5.87 -11.19 28.23
N GLU A 130 -6.40 -10.22 28.99
CA GLU A 130 -7.63 -9.50 28.65
C GLU A 130 -7.50 -8.73 27.32
N ALA A 131 -6.35 -8.12 27.07
CA ALA A 131 -6.09 -7.42 25.81
C ALA A 131 -6.09 -8.39 24.59
N LEU A 132 -5.62 -9.62 24.78
CA LEU A 132 -5.66 -10.65 23.75
C LEU A 132 -7.08 -11.14 23.49
N ILE A 133 -7.93 -11.21 24.51
CA ILE A 133 -9.35 -11.57 24.37
C ILE A 133 -10.06 -10.58 23.46
N ASP A 134 -9.92 -9.29 23.73
CA ASP A 134 -10.55 -8.24 22.93
C ASP A 134 -10.01 -8.19 21.49
N LEU A 135 -8.70 -8.30 21.33
CA LEU A 135 -8.06 -8.36 20.01
C LEU A 135 -8.52 -9.59 19.21
N HIS A 136 -8.64 -10.75 19.87
CA HIS A 136 -9.18 -11.96 19.25
C HIS A 136 -10.63 -11.76 18.81
N GLU A 137 -11.48 -11.17 19.68
CA GLU A 137 -12.87 -10.90 19.34
C GLU A 137 -13.01 -9.96 18.13
N HIS A 138 -12.21 -8.90 18.09
CA HIS A 138 -12.20 -7.99 16.95
C HIS A 138 -11.73 -8.70 15.68
N ALA A 139 -10.71 -9.55 15.78
CA ALA A 139 -10.20 -10.31 14.65
C ALA A 139 -11.22 -11.34 14.14
N ASP A 140 -11.83 -12.11 15.03
CA ASP A 140 -12.81 -13.16 14.70
C ASP A 140 -14.07 -12.57 14.07
N LYS A 141 -14.56 -11.45 14.58
CA LYS A 141 -15.71 -10.72 14.04
C LYS A 141 -15.37 -9.82 12.82
N SER A 142 -14.16 -9.91 12.28
CA SER A 142 -13.70 -9.11 11.13
C SER A 142 -13.79 -7.59 11.35
N ARG A 143 -13.58 -7.11 12.57
CA ARG A 143 -13.62 -5.70 12.98
C ARG A 143 -12.20 -5.08 12.91
N TRP A 144 -11.68 -4.86 11.71
CA TRP A 144 -10.32 -4.35 11.50
C TRP A 144 -10.08 -2.97 12.10
N LYS A 145 -11.07 -2.09 12.06
CA LYS A 145 -10.98 -0.74 12.59
C LYS A 145 -10.76 -0.76 14.11
N GLU A 146 -11.61 -1.47 14.82
CA GLU A 146 -11.55 -1.61 16.29
C GLU A 146 -10.25 -2.31 16.70
N PHE A 147 -9.87 -3.35 15.99
CA PHE A 147 -8.58 -4.03 16.18
C PHE A 147 -7.39 -3.06 16.05
N THR A 148 -7.40 -2.21 15.03
CA THR A 148 -6.34 -1.23 14.79
C THR A 148 -6.30 -0.17 15.89
N GLN A 149 -7.45 0.30 16.35
CA GLN A 149 -7.57 1.26 17.44
C GLN A 149 -7.04 0.65 18.73
N HIS A 150 -7.50 -0.54 19.10
CA HIS A 150 -7.07 -1.24 20.32
C HIS A 150 -5.54 -1.44 20.36
N ILE A 151 -4.91 -1.87 19.26
CA ILE A 151 -3.43 -1.95 19.20
C ILE A 151 -2.78 -0.58 19.32
N GLY A 152 -3.40 0.48 18.81
CA GLY A 152 -2.90 1.85 18.97
C GLY A 152 -2.87 2.29 20.43
N ASP A 153 -3.88 1.93 21.18
CA ASP A 153 -4.03 2.26 22.60
C ASP A 153 -3.08 1.47 23.51
N LEU A 154 -2.57 0.32 23.05
CA LEU A 154 -1.59 -0.51 23.76
C LEU A 154 -0.12 -0.06 23.56
N ARG A 155 0.14 0.94 22.70
CA ARG A 155 1.48 1.48 22.42
C ARG A 155 1.75 2.74 23.21
#